data_3a0903ae5074b8a298502167531f862b
#
_entry.id   3a0903ae5074b8a298502167531f862b
#
_cell.length_a   1.000
_cell.length_b   1.000
_cell.length_c   1.000
_cell.angle_alpha   90.00
_cell.angle_beta   90.00
_cell.angle_gamma   90.00
#
_symmetry.space_group_name_H-M   'P 1'
#
loop_
_entity.id
_entity.type
_entity.pdbx_description
1 polymer ?
#
loop_
_entity_poly.entity_id
_entity_poly.type
_entity_poly.pdbx_seq_one_letter_code
_entity_poly.pdbx_strand_id
1 'polypeptide(L)'
;MRHFVLALAALALSACQTDATIVSSSGSGPTVAQAQAEPYNGVKQRIAIEPFEYRAADKGAGVGAGMADMLTDSLFNTNKFIVVERDRLGAITAEQDLGDTGRFKQETVAPKGELEGAQLLIRGSVTQFEPKCSGGSILIASTSEACIAINLRIVDVKTGRVVNATTVEATSANNGVGLLFTRTTLPIGLGAYSNTPMEKAIRQAIEKAVNHIAATKV
;
A
#
# COMPACT_ATOMS: atom_id res chain seq x y z
N MET A 1 -24.14 -21.80 -60.42
CA MET A 1 -22.90 -21.62 -59.65
C MET A 1 -23.20 -20.55 -58.61
N ARG A 2 -23.43 -20.98 -57.40
CA ARG A 2 -23.90 -20.10 -56.29
C ARG A 2 -22.79 -20.04 -55.26
N HIS A 3 -22.20 -18.85 -55.13
CA HIS A 3 -21.16 -18.58 -54.11
C HIS A 3 -21.85 -18.34 -52.79
N PHE A 4 -21.62 -19.23 -51.82
CA PHE A 4 -22.00 -19.06 -50.43
C PHE A 4 -20.88 -18.27 -49.72
N VAL A 5 -21.15 -17.03 -49.38
CA VAL A 5 -20.27 -16.21 -48.52
C VAL A 5 -20.68 -16.46 -47.10
N LEU A 6 -19.84 -17.18 -46.34
CA LEU A 6 -19.97 -17.29 -44.89
C LEU A 6 -19.40 -16.03 -44.25
N ALA A 7 -20.25 -15.17 -43.68
CA ALA A 7 -19.85 -14.07 -42.85
C ALA A 7 -19.61 -14.60 -41.41
N LEU A 8 -18.34 -14.64 -40.99
CA LEU A 8 -17.94 -14.98 -39.62
C LEU A 8 -18.08 -13.71 -38.77
N ALA A 9 -19.13 -13.65 -37.97
CA ALA A 9 -19.30 -12.57 -36.98
C ALA A 9 -18.38 -12.83 -35.79
N ALA A 10 -17.28 -12.08 -35.69
CA ALA A 10 -16.42 -12.04 -34.52
C ALA A 10 -17.13 -11.22 -33.41
N LEU A 11 -17.67 -11.91 -32.41
CA LEU A 11 -18.09 -11.26 -31.17
C LEU A 11 -16.84 -10.82 -30.39
N ALA A 12 -16.57 -9.54 -30.38
CA ALA A 12 -15.62 -8.92 -29.47
C ALA A 12 -16.22 -8.89 -28.07
N LEU A 13 -15.80 -9.80 -27.19
CA LEU A 13 -16.07 -9.67 -25.75
C LEU A 13 -15.19 -8.54 -25.21
N SER A 14 -15.78 -7.35 -25.03
CA SER A 14 -15.19 -6.30 -24.21
C SER A 14 -15.28 -6.74 -22.75
N ALA A 15 -14.21 -7.31 -22.22
CA ALA A 15 -14.07 -7.50 -20.78
C ALA A 15 -13.94 -6.12 -20.13
N CYS A 16 -14.99 -5.67 -19.43
CA CYS A 16 -14.90 -4.52 -18.53
C CYS A 16 -13.91 -4.86 -17.42
N GLN A 17 -12.69 -4.37 -17.53
CA GLN A 17 -11.72 -4.39 -16.46
C GLN A 17 -12.07 -3.24 -15.50
N THR A 18 -12.63 -3.57 -14.34
CA THR A 18 -12.81 -2.60 -13.27
C THR A 18 -11.51 -2.47 -12.50
N ASP A 19 -10.74 -1.44 -12.81
CA ASP A 19 -9.50 -1.14 -12.09
C ASP A 19 -9.79 -0.55 -10.71
N ALA A 20 -8.91 -0.80 -9.73
CA ALA A 20 -8.97 -0.13 -8.44
C ALA A 20 -8.92 1.38 -8.66
N THR A 21 -9.83 2.13 -8.05
CA THR A 21 -9.95 3.57 -8.27
C THR A 21 -9.29 4.35 -7.14
N ILE A 22 -8.59 5.41 -7.51
CA ILE A 22 -8.25 6.49 -6.60
C ILE A 22 -9.38 7.50 -6.72
N VAL A 23 -10.11 7.73 -5.65
CA VAL A 23 -11.32 8.59 -5.64
C VAL A 23 -10.98 10.08 -5.65
N SER A 24 -9.78 10.43 -5.27
CA SER A 24 -9.26 11.78 -5.50
C SER A 24 -8.06 11.70 -6.40
N SER A 25 -8.18 12.13 -7.66
CA SER A 25 -7.10 11.96 -8.49
C SER A 25 -6.73 12.78 -9.49
N SER A 26 -5.63 13.02 -9.72
CA SER A 26 -5.05 13.47 -10.97
C SER A 26 -4.00 12.44 -11.42
N GLY A 27 -4.33 11.77 -12.47
CA GLY A 27 -3.36 11.09 -13.31
C GLY A 27 -2.96 9.66 -12.91
N SER A 28 -2.84 8.85 -13.94
CA SER A 28 -2.12 7.58 -13.91
C SER A 28 -0.63 7.84 -13.66
N GLY A 29 -0.20 7.71 -12.40
CA GLY A 29 1.23 7.70 -12.07
C GLY A 29 1.92 6.42 -12.54
N PRO A 30 3.25 6.39 -12.57
CA PRO A 30 4.00 5.19 -12.89
C PRO A 30 3.67 4.06 -11.90
N THR A 31 3.74 2.81 -12.36
CA THR A 31 3.65 1.65 -11.46
C THR A 31 4.81 1.68 -10.46
N VAL A 32 4.67 1.00 -9.32
CA VAL A 32 5.75 0.92 -8.32
C VAL A 32 7.03 0.37 -8.96
N ALA A 33 6.93 -0.64 -9.84
CA ALA A 33 8.08 -1.18 -10.58
C ALA A 33 8.75 -0.13 -11.48
N GLN A 34 7.96 0.72 -12.15
CA GLN A 34 8.50 1.82 -12.96
C GLN A 34 9.17 2.88 -12.07
N ALA A 35 8.55 3.21 -10.93
CA ALA A 35 9.12 4.17 -9.99
C ALA A 35 10.46 3.71 -9.39
N GLN A 36 10.64 2.38 -9.21
CA GLN A 36 11.90 1.81 -8.74
C GLN A 36 13.00 1.80 -9.81
N ALA A 37 12.62 1.61 -11.06
CA ALA A 37 13.57 1.57 -12.17
C ALA A 37 14.11 2.95 -12.55
N GLU A 38 13.41 4.04 -12.17
CA GLU A 38 13.84 5.40 -12.46
C GLU A 38 14.77 5.93 -11.35
N PRO A 39 16.00 6.36 -11.69
CA PRO A 39 16.88 7.03 -10.74
C PRO A 39 16.23 8.34 -10.25
N TYR A 40 15.95 8.45 -8.97
CA TYR A 40 15.44 9.69 -8.40
C TYR A 40 16.59 10.65 -8.07
N ASN A 41 16.71 11.73 -8.84
CA ASN A 41 17.74 12.75 -8.66
C ASN A 41 17.28 13.97 -7.84
N GLY A 42 16.05 13.93 -7.29
CA GLY A 42 15.50 14.99 -6.45
C GLY A 42 15.95 14.90 -4.99
N VAL A 43 15.63 15.96 -4.22
CA VAL A 43 15.81 15.94 -2.76
C VAL A 43 14.77 14.99 -2.16
N LYS A 44 15.22 13.92 -1.51
CA LYS A 44 14.34 12.96 -0.85
C LYS A 44 13.78 13.56 0.45
N GLN A 45 12.48 13.53 0.60
CA GLN A 45 11.84 13.92 1.85
C GLN A 45 11.83 12.76 2.84
N ARG A 46 12.00 13.09 4.14
CA ARG A 46 11.87 12.12 5.23
C ARG A 46 10.40 11.94 5.56
N ILE A 47 9.94 10.71 5.42
CA ILE A 47 8.56 10.33 5.68
C ILE A 47 8.48 9.29 6.79
N ALA A 48 7.40 9.35 7.58
CA ALA A 48 7.04 8.32 8.52
C ALA A 48 5.61 7.86 8.26
N ILE A 49 5.34 6.59 8.51
CA ILE A 49 4.00 6.00 8.36
C ILE A 49 3.52 5.58 9.75
N GLU A 50 2.31 6.00 10.13
CA GLU A 50 1.66 5.50 11.34
C GLU A 50 0.86 4.22 11.03
N PRO A 51 0.70 3.30 12.00
CA PRO A 51 -0.25 2.21 11.88
C PRO A 51 -1.63 2.72 11.45
N PHE A 52 -2.27 2.04 10.50
CA PHE A 52 -3.58 2.47 10.02
C PHE A 52 -4.64 2.20 11.07
N GLU A 53 -5.50 3.18 11.28
CA GLU A 53 -6.67 3.01 12.12
C GLU A 53 -7.67 2.08 11.42
N TYR A 54 -8.11 1.04 12.12
CA TYR A 54 -9.12 0.13 11.58
C TYR A 54 -10.53 0.61 11.93
N ARG A 55 -11.32 1.00 10.93
CA ARG A 55 -12.67 1.57 11.05
C ARG A 55 -13.73 0.76 10.31
N ALA A 56 -13.37 -0.36 9.68
CA ALA A 56 -14.34 -1.23 9.04
C ALA A 56 -15.22 -1.97 10.07
N ALA A 57 -16.36 -2.50 9.61
CA ALA A 57 -17.42 -3.00 10.49
C ALA A 57 -17.06 -4.29 11.24
N ASP A 58 -16.12 -5.07 10.73
CA ASP A 58 -15.70 -6.34 11.33
C ASP A 58 -14.44 -6.17 12.22
N LYS A 59 -14.04 -7.24 12.91
CA LYS A 59 -12.84 -7.21 13.76
C LYS A 59 -11.61 -7.52 12.93
N GLY A 60 -10.82 -6.48 12.63
CA GLY A 60 -9.56 -6.58 11.87
C GLY A 60 -8.33 -6.37 12.73
N ALA A 61 -8.15 -7.14 13.80
CA ALA A 61 -6.95 -7.02 14.64
C ALA A 61 -5.66 -7.20 13.83
N GLY A 62 -4.78 -6.21 13.86
CA GLY A 62 -3.51 -6.23 13.16
C GLY A 62 -3.57 -5.85 11.67
N VAL A 63 -4.74 -5.74 11.05
CA VAL A 63 -4.85 -5.37 9.63
C VAL A 63 -4.25 -4.00 9.37
N GLY A 64 -4.56 -3.01 10.21
CA GLY A 64 -4.04 -1.66 10.06
C GLY A 64 -2.51 -1.58 10.16
N ALA A 65 -1.92 -2.29 11.11
CA ALA A 65 -0.47 -2.36 11.26
C ALA A 65 0.17 -3.05 10.04
N GLY A 66 -0.35 -4.22 9.64
CA GLY A 66 0.18 -4.94 8.47
C GLY A 66 0.07 -4.14 7.17
N MET A 67 -0.97 -3.33 6.99
CA MET A 67 -1.08 -2.44 5.82
C MET A 67 -0.07 -1.29 5.87
N ALA A 68 0.18 -0.74 7.06
CA ALA A 68 1.20 0.29 7.24
C ALA A 68 2.61 -0.27 6.95
N ASP A 69 2.92 -1.49 7.43
CA ASP A 69 4.17 -2.20 7.11
C ASP A 69 4.34 -2.35 5.59
N MET A 70 3.30 -2.85 4.89
CA MET A 70 3.37 -3.00 3.42
C MET A 70 3.58 -1.66 2.71
N LEU A 71 2.94 -0.60 3.18
CA LEU A 71 3.11 0.74 2.59
C LEU A 71 4.53 1.26 2.84
N THR A 72 5.07 1.06 4.05
CA THR A 72 6.43 1.43 4.45
C THR A 72 7.47 0.78 3.54
N ASP A 73 7.42 -0.55 3.40
CA ASP A 73 8.33 -1.30 2.54
C ASP A 73 8.22 -0.88 1.08
N SER A 74 6.99 -0.67 0.61
CA SER A 74 6.76 -0.28 -0.78
C SER A 74 7.28 1.13 -1.08
N LEU A 75 7.08 2.10 -0.18
CA LEU A 75 7.59 3.46 -0.33
C LEU A 75 9.12 3.51 -0.23
N PHE A 76 9.72 2.74 0.69
CA PHE A 76 11.18 2.57 0.77
C PHE A 76 11.73 2.08 -0.57
N ASN A 77 11.09 1.06 -1.15
CA ASN A 77 11.50 0.47 -2.42
C ASN A 77 11.34 1.41 -3.63
N THR A 78 10.54 2.47 -3.56
CA THR A 78 10.47 3.47 -4.65
C THR A 78 11.73 4.29 -4.79
N ASN A 79 12.61 4.29 -3.78
CA ASN A 79 13.82 5.11 -3.70
C ASN A 79 13.58 6.64 -3.79
N LYS A 80 12.33 7.09 -3.67
CA LYS A 80 11.94 8.52 -3.72
C LYS A 80 11.97 9.22 -2.36
N PHE A 81 11.96 8.44 -1.28
CA PHE A 81 11.85 8.93 0.09
C PHE A 81 12.96 8.38 0.98
N ILE A 82 13.25 9.08 2.06
CA ILE A 82 13.91 8.53 3.24
C ILE A 82 12.80 8.13 4.20
N VAL A 83 12.61 6.82 4.39
CA VAL A 83 11.58 6.30 5.29
C VAL A 83 12.17 6.15 6.68
N VAL A 84 11.57 6.81 7.68
CA VAL A 84 12.00 6.75 9.08
C VAL A 84 11.00 5.95 9.90
N GLU A 85 11.52 5.07 10.77
CA GLU A 85 10.71 4.21 11.63
C GLU A 85 9.95 5.02 12.69
N ARG A 86 8.67 4.70 12.91
CA ARG A 86 7.82 5.31 13.95
C ARG A 86 7.04 4.30 14.76
N ASP A 87 6.64 3.19 14.17
CA ASP A 87 5.84 2.17 14.87
C ASP A 87 6.66 1.49 15.96
N ARG A 88 7.93 1.19 15.69
CA ARG A 88 8.83 0.47 16.60
C ARG A 88 9.96 1.31 17.16
N LEU A 89 9.77 2.62 17.21
CA LEU A 89 10.78 3.55 17.75
C LEU A 89 11.23 3.20 19.18
N GLY A 90 10.31 2.64 20.00
CA GLY A 90 10.64 2.16 21.33
C GLY A 90 11.72 1.08 21.40
N ALA A 91 11.79 0.19 20.40
CA ALA A 91 12.85 -0.81 20.32
C ALA A 91 14.21 -0.17 20.02
N ILE A 92 14.23 0.84 19.15
CA ILE A 92 15.45 1.58 18.80
C ILE A 92 15.98 2.36 20.02
N THR A 93 15.11 3.07 20.73
CA THR A 93 15.51 3.82 21.93
C THR A 93 15.95 2.91 23.07
N ALA A 94 15.32 1.75 23.24
CA ALA A 94 15.75 0.74 24.20
C ALA A 94 17.17 0.21 23.89
N GLU A 95 17.51 0.00 22.61
CA GLU A 95 18.86 -0.40 22.20
C GLU A 95 19.89 0.70 22.49
N GLN A 96 19.55 1.98 22.24
CA GLN A 96 20.40 3.10 22.59
C GLN A 96 20.62 3.20 24.11
N ASP A 97 19.56 2.96 24.91
CA ASP A 97 19.67 2.95 26.37
C ASP A 97 20.55 1.79 26.88
N LEU A 98 20.46 0.62 26.26
CA LEU A 98 21.36 -0.51 26.57
C LEU A 98 22.82 -0.15 26.27
N GLY A 99 23.10 0.58 25.21
CA GLY A 99 24.45 1.04 24.86
C GLY A 99 25.10 1.86 25.97
N ASP A 100 24.33 2.69 26.67
CA ASP A 100 24.82 3.53 27.77
C ASP A 100 25.15 2.75 29.05
N THR A 101 24.82 1.49 29.15
CA THR A 101 25.07 0.68 30.35
C THR A 101 26.54 0.31 30.58
N GLY A 102 27.41 0.62 29.62
CA GLY A 102 28.83 0.27 29.64
C GLY A 102 29.12 -1.22 29.40
N ARG A 103 28.12 -2.00 28.98
CA ARG A 103 28.26 -3.44 28.67
C ARG A 103 28.73 -3.71 27.25
N PHE A 104 28.62 -2.71 26.39
CA PHE A 104 28.95 -2.79 24.98
C PHE A 104 30.23 -2.01 24.67
N LYS A 105 30.88 -2.36 23.56
CA LYS A 105 32.03 -1.63 23.08
C LYS A 105 31.60 -0.23 22.62
N GLN A 106 32.24 0.80 23.09
CA GLN A 106 31.89 2.20 22.82
C GLN A 106 31.86 2.54 21.32
N GLU A 107 32.78 1.97 20.53
CA GLU A 107 32.82 2.18 19.09
C GLU A 107 31.64 1.58 18.32
N THR A 108 30.84 0.71 18.97
CA THR A 108 29.66 0.06 18.35
C THR A 108 28.35 0.59 18.89
N VAL A 109 28.38 1.46 19.89
CA VAL A 109 27.17 2.04 20.50
C VAL A 109 26.63 3.17 19.62
N ALA A 110 25.34 3.13 19.29
CA ALA A 110 24.68 4.21 18.60
C ALA A 110 24.49 5.42 19.53
N PRO A 111 24.97 6.62 19.18
CA PRO A 111 24.84 7.80 20.01
C PRO A 111 23.37 8.24 20.11
N LYS A 112 22.97 8.78 21.25
CA LYS A 112 21.66 9.40 21.44
C LYS A 112 21.61 10.76 20.75
N GLY A 113 20.41 11.13 20.27
CA GLY A 113 20.18 12.43 19.65
C GLY A 113 20.40 12.45 18.12
N GLU A 114 20.76 11.31 17.54
CA GLU A 114 21.02 11.18 16.09
C GLU A 114 19.81 10.63 15.31
N LEU A 115 18.66 10.38 15.96
CA LEU A 115 17.47 9.91 15.28
C LEU A 115 16.89 10.97 14.35
N GLU A 116 16.67 10.59 13.09
CA GLU A 116 16.10 11.50 12.10
C GLU A 116 14.62 11.79 12.33
N GLY A 117 14.25 13.06 12.25
CA GLY A 117 12.86 13.51 12.27
C GLY A 117 12.18 13.34 10.92
N ALA A 118 10.91 12.93 10.90
CA ALA A 118 10.09 12.97 9.69
C ALA A 118 9.71 14.41 9.32
N GLN A 119 9.67 14.72 8.02
CA GLN A 119 9.12 15.95 7.48
C GLN A 119 7.63 15.79 7.17
N LEU A 120 7.26 14.61 6.70
CA LEU A 120 5.89 14.24 6.38
C LEU A 120 5.47 13.02 7.20
N LEU A 121 4.24 13.04 7.67
CA LEU A 121 3.61 11.93 8.37
C LEU A 121 2.46 11.40 7.52
N ILE A 122 2.50 10.10 7.19
CA ILE A 122 1.43 9.42 6.46
C ILE A 122 0.55 8.72 7.48
N ARG A 123 -0.73 9.11 7.48
CA ARG A 123 -1.77 8.54 8.34
C ARG A 123 -2.80 7.84 7.47
N GLY A 124 -3.18 6.63 7.85
CA GLY A 124 -4.15 5.83 7.12
C GLY A 124 -5.30 5.36 7.99
N SER A 125 -6.42 5.08 7.36
CA SER A 125 -7.50 4.31 7.99
C SER A 125 -8.11 3.34 7.00
N VAL A 126 -8.37 2.10 7.45
CA VAL A 126 -9.11 1.08 6.71
C VAL A 126 -10.59 1.31 6.97
N THR A 127 -11.33 1.75 5.94
CA THR A 127 -12.75 2.10 6.07
C THR A 127 -13.69 1.04 5.54
N GLN A 128 -13.21 0.17 4.65
CA GLN A 128 -13.91 -1.02 4.18
C GLN A 128 -12.93 -2.18 4.13
N PHE A 129 -13.35 -3.34 4.60
CA PHE A 129 -12.58 -4.56 4.56
C PHE A 129 -13.53 -5.75 4.52
N GLU A 130 -13.90 -6.18 3.32
CA GLU A 130 -14.92 -7.19 3.10
C GLU A 130 -14.36 -8.34 2.27
N PRO A 131 -14.07 -9.49 2.89
CA PRO A 131 -13.61 -10.67 2.17
C PRO A 131 -14.61 -11.21 1.13
N LYS A 132 -15.88 -10.77 1.22
CA LYS A 132 -16.95 -11.09 0.27
C LYS A 132 -17.87 -9.89 0.13
N CYS A 133 -17.56 -8.96 -0.77
CA CYS A 133 -18.35 -7.75 -0.96
C CYS A 133 -19.34 -7.84 -2.13
N SER A 134 -19.10 -8.69 -3.11
CA SER A 134 -20.04 -9.01 -4.16
C SER A 134 -19.97 -10.51 -4.48
N GLY A 135 -21.10 -11.11 -4.75
CA GLY A 135 -21.22 -12.50 -5.13
C GLY A 135 -22.34 -12.65 -6.14
N GLY A 136 -21.97 -12.94 -7.40
CA GLY A 136 -22.91 -13.42 -8.41
C GLY A 136 -22.93 -14.94 -8.38
N SER A 137 -24.08 -15.58 -8.11
CA SER A 137 -24.24 -16.99 -8.37
C SER A 137 -24.88 -17.17 -9.74
N ILE A 138 -24.06 -17.42 -10.75
CA ILE A 138 -24.50 -18.07 -11.96
C ILE A 138 -24.40 -19.56 -11.67
N LEU A 139 -25.39 -20.33 -12.04
CA LEU A 139 -25.67 -21.74 -11.69
C LEU A 139 -24.50 -22.74 -11.72
N ILE A 140 -23.30 -22.33 -12.08
CA ILE A 140 -22.11 -23.18 -12.24
C ILE A 140 -20.83 -22.62 -11.59
N ALA A 141 -20.77 -21.34 -11.19
CA ALA A 141 -19.59 -20.76 -10.52
C ALA A 141 -20.00 -19.65 -9.56
N SER A 142 -19.63 -19.79 -8.29
CA SER A 142 -19.72 -18.70 -7.30
C SER A 142 -18.43 -17.90 -7.36
N THR A 143 -18.46 -16.71 -7.94
CA THR A 143 -17.35 -15.75 -7.86
C THR A 143 -17.59 -14.85 -6.65
N SER A 144 -16.74 -14.94 -5.65
CA SER A 144 -16.73 -14.00 -4.53
C SER A 144 -15.61 -12.99 -4.73
N GLU A 145 -15.94 -11.71 -4.71
CA GLU A 145 -14.97 -10.63 -4.74
C GLU A 145 -14.71 -10.12 -3.33
N ALA A 146 -13.48 -9.77 -3.05
CA ALA A 146 -13.09 -9.06 -1.84
C ALA A 146 -12.91 -7.57 -2.15
N CYS A 147 -13.35 -6.71 -1.24
CA CYS A 147 -13.28 -5.25 -1.35
C CYS A 147 -12.51 -4.65 -0.18
N ILE A 148 -11.72 -3.65 -0.48
CA ILE A 148 -11.00 -2.86 0.51
C ILE A 148 -11.06 -1.39 0.14
N ALA A 149 -11.24 -0.52 1.15
CA ALA A 149 -11.07 0.91 1.01
C ALA A 149 -10.18 1.44 2.13
N ILE A 150 -9.23 2.31 1.76
CA ILE A 150 -8.34 3.00 2.68
C ILE A 150 -8.37 4.49 2.43
N ASN A 151 -8.42 5.28 3.48
CA ASN A 151 -8.21 6.72 3.41
C ASN A 151 -6.80 7.02 3.86
N LEU A 152 -6.12 7.89 3.12
CA LEU A 152 -4.75 8.33 3.40
C LEU A 152 -4.71 9.84 3.52
N ARG A 153 -3.87 10.33 4.43
CA ARG A 153 -3.54 11.75 4.60
C ARG A 153 -2.05 11.91 4.73
N ILE A 154 -1.49 12.89 4.04
CA ILE A 154 -0.11 13.32 4.21
C ILE A 154 -0.14 14.62 4.99
N VAL A 155 0.55 14.64 6.13
CA VAL A 155 0.60 15.78 7.05
C VAL A 155 2.02 16.33 7.09
N ASP A 156 2.18 17.61 6.87
CA ASP A 156 3.43 18.32 7.09
C ASP A 156 3.67 18.45 8.62
N VAL A 157 4.75 17.84 9.10
CA VAL A 157 5.04 17.73 10.55
C VAL A 157 5.35 19.10 11.15
N LYS A 158 5.95 20.01 10.38
CA LYS A 158 6.34 21.35 10.86
C LYS A 158 5.11 22.23 11.14
N THR A 159 4.09 22.11 10.28
CA THR A 159 2.94 23.01 10.32
C THR A 159 1.66 22.32 10.82
N GLY A 160 1.63 21.00 10.88
CA GLY A 160 0.44 20.19 11.16
C GLY A 160 -0.61 20.24 10.03
N ARG A 161 -0.27 20.80 8.86
CA ARG A 161 -1.21 20.91 7.75
C ARG A 161 -1.34 19.59 7.00
N VAL A 162 -2.58 19.23 6.64
CA VAL A 162 -2.82 18.17 5.66
C VAL A 162 -2.48 18.72 4.28
N VAL A 163 -1.42 18.19 3.68
CA VAL A 163 -0.93 18.63 2.36
C VAL A 163 -1.48 17.79 1.22
N ASN A 164 -1.93 16.57 1.53
CA ASN A 164 -2.63 15.71 0.57
C ASN A 164 -3.58 14.75 1.32
N ALA A 165 -4.69 14.39 0.68
CA ALA A 165 -5.63 13.39 1.17
C ALA A 165 -6.22 12.63 -0.01
N THR A 166 -6.38 11.30 0.13
CA THR A 166 -6.95 10.44 -0.90
C THR A 166 -7.70 9.27 -0.29
N THR A 167 -8.65 8.74 -1.05
CA THR A 167 -9.27 7.44 -0.79
C THR A 167 -8.87 6.49 -1.90
N VAL A 168 -8.43 5.32 -1.53
CA VAL A 168 -8.08 4.23 -2.44
C VAL A 168 -9.04 3.08 -2.24
N GLU A 169 -9.69 2.65 -3.31
CA GLU A 169 -10.56 1.48 -3.33
C GLU A 169 -9.97 0.42 -4.25
N ALA A 170 -10.06 -0.85 -3.83
CA ALA A 170 -9.60 -1.98 -4.60
C ALA A 170 -10.50 -3.20 -4.42
N THR A 171 -10.62 -4.00 -5.48
CA THR A 171 -11.34 -5.27 -5.46
C THR A 171 -10.46 -6.39 -5.98
N SER A 172 -10.72 -7.62 -5.59
CA SER A 172 -9.96 -8.79 -6.03
C SER A 172 -10.20 -9.17 -7.49
N ALA A 173 -11.22 -8.62 -8.15
CA ALA A 173 -11.50 -8.87 -9.57
C ALA A 173 -10.43 -8.33 -10.50
N ASN A 174 -9.69 -7.34 -10.06
CA ASN A 174 -8.70 -6.64 -10.87
C ASN A 174 -7.47 -7.50 -11.18
N ASN A 175 -6.98 -7.42 -12.43
CA ASN A 175 -5.84 -8.19 -12.92
C ASN A 175 -4.58 -7.32 -13.05
N GLY A 176 -4.02 -6.86 -11.98
CA GLY A 176 -2.87 -5.96 -12.08
C GLY A 176 -2.11 -5.82 -10.80
N VAL A 177 -1.66 -6.94 -10.24
CA VAL A 177 -0.72 -6.87 -9.11
C VAL A 177 0.67 -6.73 -9.69
N GLY A 178 1.31 -5.59 -9.47
CA GLY A 178 2.69 -5.33 -9.87
C GLY A 178 3.63 -6.40 -9.31
N LEU A 179 4.69 -6.68 -10.05
CA LEU A 179 5.68 -7.73 -9.75
C LEU A 179 6.36 -7.58 -8.37
N LEU A 180 6.23 -6.43 -7.72
CA LEU A 180 6.87 -6.13 -6.44
C LEU A 180 6.40 -7.01 -5.28
N PHE A 181 5.17 -7.48 -5.34
CA PHE A 181 4.58 -8.26 -4.26
C PHE A 181 4.50 -9.77 -4.55
N THR A 182 5.02 -10.23 -5.68
CA THR A 182 4.80 -11.59 -6.17
C THR A 182 5.39 -12.69 -5.30
N ARG A 183 6.23 -12.37 -4.31
CA ARG A 183 6.90 -13.38 -3.46
C ARG A 183 7.05 -13.02 -1.98
N THR A 184 6.55 -11.88 -1.55
CA THR A 184 6.61 -11.50 -0.13
C THR A 184 5.41 -12.09 0.62
N THR A 185 5.67 -12.77 1.72
CA THR A 185 4.61 -13.17 2.67
C THR A 185 3.94 -11.91 3.20
N LEU A 186 2.63 -11.98 3.44
CA LEU A 186 1.92 -10.86 4.06
C LEU A 186 2.46 -10.62 5.48
N PRO A 187 2.54 -9.36 5.93
CA PRO A 187 2.94 -9.02 7.29
C PRO A 187 2.05 -9.67 8.37
N ILE A 188 2.54 -9.68 9.61
CA ILE A 188 1.77 -10.10 10.77
C ILE A 188 0.48 -9.27 10.83
N GLY A 189 -0.66 -9.92 11.04
CA GLY A 189 -1.98 -9.28 10.99
C GLY A 189 -2.70 -9.41 9.65
N LEU A 190 -1.98 -9.64 8.56
CA LEU A 190 -2.55 -9.93 7.24
C LEU A 190 -2.40 -11.41 6.83
N GLY A 191 -1.62 -12.19 7.56
CA GLY A 191 -1.29 -13.59 7.20
C GLY A 191 -2.50 -14.50 7.00
N ALA A 192 -3.61 -14.26 7.72
CA ALA A 192 -4.87 -15.01 7.54
C ALA A 192 -5.49 -14.84 6.14
N TYR A 193 -5.11 -13.80 5.41
CA TYR A 193 -5.63 -13.50 4.07
C TYR A 193 -4.73 -14.00 2.95
N SER A 194 -3.59 -14.64 3.26
CA SER A 194 -2.67 -15.20 2.27
C SER A 194 -3.39 -16.20 1.36
N ASN A 195 -3.11 -16.12 0.06
CA ASN A 195 -3.74 -16.94 -0.99
C ASN A 195 -5.28 -16.80 -1.08
N THR A 196 -5.82 -15.68 -0.61
CA THR A 196 -7.26 -15.36 -0.73
C THR A 196 -7.49 -14.21 -1.72
N PRO A 197 -8.73 -14.00 -2.19
CA PRO A 197 -9.08 -12.80 -2.95
C PRO A 197 -8.73 -11.50 -2.20
N MET A 198 -8.84 -11.47 -0.87
CA MET A 198 -8.51 -10.29 -0.06
C MET A 198 -7.02 -9.92 -0.14
N GLU A 199 -6.11 -10.90 -0.19
CA GLU A 199 -4.69 -10.60 -0.42
C GLU A 199 -4.48 -9.77 -1.68
N LYS A 200 -5.15 -10.16 -2.77
CA LYS A 200 -5.06 -9.45 -4.06
C LYS A 200 -5.59 -8.02 -3.93
N ALA A 201 -6.74 -7.82 -3.28
CA ALA A 201 -7.31 -6.50 -3.05
C ALA A 201 -6.38 -5.62 -2.19
N ILE A 202 -5.80 -6.16 -1.11
CA ILE A 202 -4.84 -5.46 -0.26
C ILE A 202 -3.63 -4.99 -1.08
N ARG A 203 -3.01 -5.88 -1.85
CA ARG A 203 -1.83 -5.54 -2.66
C ARG A 203 -2.11 -4.43 -3.65
N GLN A 204 -3.26 -4.46 -4.30
CA GLN A 204 -3.68 -3.42 -5.23
C GLN A 204 -3.94 -2.09 -4.54
N ALA A 205 -4.58 -2.10 -3.37
CA ALA A 205 -4.80 -0.88 -2.60
C ALA A 205 -3.47 -0.22 -2.21
N ILE A 206 -2.50 -1.02 -1.72
CA ILE A 206 -1.17 -0.51 -1.38
C ILE A 206 -0.44 0.00 -2.61
N GLU A 207 -0.44 -0.72 -3.73
CA GLU A 207 0.20 -0.26 -4.97
C GLU A 207 -0.34 1.10 -5.43
N LYS A 208 -1.66 1.28 -5.42
CA LYS A 208 -2.28 2.55 -5.79
C LYS A 208 -1.96 3.66 -4.78
N ALA A 209 -1.92 3.34 -3.49
CA ALA A 209 -1.51 4.27 -2.46
C ALA A 209 -0.07 4.76 -2.67
N VAL A 210 0.86 3.84 -2.95
CA VAL A 210 2.27 4.16 -3.25
C VAL A 210 2.39 5.05 -4.47
N ASN A 211 1.69 4.71 -5.56
CA ASN A 211 1.70 5.50 -6.79
C ASN A 211 1.19 6.92 -6.55
N HIS A 212 0.11 7.07 -5.78
CA HIS A 212 -0.42 8.37 -5.43
C HIS A 212 0.57 9.19 -4.59
N ILE A 213 1.14 8.61 -3.53
CA ILE A 213 2.10 9.28 -2.65
C ILE A 213 3.36 9.66 -3.44
N ALA A 214 3.89 8.75 -4.26
CA ALA A 214 5.09 8.97 -5.05
C ALA A 214 4.92 10.02 -6.17
N ALA A 215 3.68 10.28 -6.61
CA ALA A 215 3.34 11.31 -7.58
C ALA A 215 3.02 12.67 -6.92
N THR A 216 2.76 12.69 -5.60
CA THR A 216 2.43 13.92 -4.88
C THR A 216 3.66 14.83 -4.79
N LYS A 217 3.53 16.05 -5.30
CA LYS A 217 4.56 17.09 -5.14
C LYS A 217 4.29 17.83 -3.83
N VAL A 218 5.12 17.68 -2.84
CA VAL A 218 5.07 18.36 -1.53
C VAL A 218 6.35 19.09 -1.26
#